data_444672860ef734a5db0f413a142307b1
#
_entry.id   444672860ef734a5db0f413a142307b1
#
_cell.length_a   1.000
_cell.length_b   1.000
_cell.length_c   1.000
_cell.angle_alpha   90.00
_cell.angle_beta   90.00
_cell.angle_gamma   90.00
#
_symmetry.space_group_name_H-M   'P 1'
#
loop_
_entity.id
_entity.type
_entity.pdbx_description
1 polymer ?
#
loop_
_entity_poly.entity_id
_entity_poly.type
_entity_poly.pdbx_seq_one_letter_code
_entity_poly.pdbx_strand_id
1 'polypeptide(L)'
;MKKLMVLGGARYALPVIKAAHELGIYVITCDYLPDNIAHKYSDQYCDISIIDKEKVLDAAQKLNIDGIMSFACDPGVVTAAYVAEQMGLPNVGPYESVCILQNKGKYREFLTENGFTVPTARSYQNVSEALKDIEVFHWPVISAAMCLALARRCRALLCWETIPWACR
;
A
#
# COMPACT_ATOMS: atom_id res chain seq x y z
N MET A 1 6.21 -3.15 -28.46
CA MET A 1 5.70 -4.01 -27.36
C MET A 1 5.45 -3.10 -26.17
N LYS A 2 4.26 -3.16 -25.57
CA LYS A 2 3.92 -2.36 -24.38
C LYS A 2 4.68 -2.85 -23.16
N LYS A 3 5.03 -1.94 -22.27
CA LYS A 3 5.78 -2.22 -21.05
C LYS A 3 4.94 -1.89 -19.81
N LEU A 4 4.80 -2.86 -18.91
CA LEU A 4 4.11 -2.73 -17.63
C LEU A 4 5.12 -2.81 -16.49
N MET A 5 5.16 -1.80 -15.63
CA MET A 5 5.89 -1.85 -14.37
C MET A 5 4.97 -2.35 -13.26
N VAL A 6 5.39 -3.40 -12.56
CA VAL A 6 4.67 -4.00 -11.43
C VAL A 6 5.46 -3.72 -10.15
N LEU A 7 4.86 -2.99 -9.22
CA LEU A 7 5.47 -2.67 -7.94
C LEU A 7 5.25 -3.81 -6.94
N GLY A 8 6.36 -4.35 -6.44
CA GLY A 8 6.41 -5.51 -5.57
C GLY A 8 6.81 -6.79 -6.32
N GLY A 9 7.69 -7.58 -5.68
CA GLY A 9 8.30 -8.77 -6.26
C GLY A 9 7.86 -10.09 -5.63
N ALA A 10 6.91 -10.08 -4.69
CA ALA A 10 6.51 -11.28 -3.98
C ALA A 10 5.56 -12.17 -4.82
N ARG A 11 5.21 -13.32 -4.26
CA ARG A 11 4.42 -14.37 -4.95
C ARG A 11 3.08 -13.89 -5.52
N TYR A 12 2.46 -12.89 -4.92
CA TYR A 12 1.20 -12.32 -5.39
C TYR A 12 1.31 -11.65 -6.78
N ALA A 13 2.50 -11.23 -7.20
CA ALA A 13 2.71 -10.65 -8.53
C ALA A 13 2.70 -11.68 -9.67
N LEU A 14 2.90 -12.97 -9.39
CA LEU A 14 2.98 -14.02 -10.42
C LEU A 14 1.75 -14.10 -11.34
N PRO A 15 0.50 -14.04 -10.85
CA PRO A 15 -0.68 -14.05 -11.73
C PRO A 15 -0.71 -12.86 -12.69
N VAL A 16 -0.27 -11.68 -12.24
CA VAL A 16 -0.20 -10.47 -13.06
C VAL A 16 0.82 -10.62 -14.18
N ILE A 17 2.03 -11.13 -13.85
CA ILE A 17 3.10 -11.37 -14.82
C ILE A 17 2.62 -12.34 -15.89
N LYS A 18 2.01 -13.46 -15.48
CA LYS A 18 1.46 -14.44 -16.40
C LYS A 18 0.42 -13.83 -17.35
N ALA A 19 -0.57 -13.13 -16.80
CA ALA A 19 -1.62 -12.49 -17.60
C ALA A 19 -1.06 -11.42 -18.56
N ALA A 20 -0.05 -10.66 -18.12
CA ALA A 20 0.61 -9.66 -18.97
C ALA A 20 1.36 -10.33 -20.13
N HIS A 21 2.06 -11.43 -19.90
CA HIS A 21 2.74 -12.19 -20.94
C HIS A 21 1.76 -12.80 -21.95
N GLU A 22 0.60 -13.32 -21.50
CA GLU A 22 -0.46 -13.82 -22.38
C GLU A 22 -1.00 -12.71 -23.31
N LEU A 23 -0.92 -11.46 -22.89
CA LEU A 23 -1.28 -10.27 -23.68
C LEU A 23 -0.11 -9.69 -24.50
N GLY A 24 1.06 -10.32 -24.49
CA GLY A 24 2.26 -9.86 -25.20
C GLY A 24 2.87 -8.58 -24.60
N ILE A 25 2.70 -8.36 -23.32
CA ILE A 25 3.21 -7.18 -22.58
C ILE A 25 4.54 -7.55 -21.93
N TYR A 26 5.55 -6.69 -22.08
CA TYR A 26 6.83 -6.77 -21.38
C TYR A 26 6.68 -6.33 -19.94
N VAL A 27 7.07 -7.16 -18.99
CA VAL A 27 6.86 -6.93 -17.56
C VAL A 27 8.16 -6.55 -16.86
N ILE A 28 8.14 -5.43 -16.15
CA ILE A 28 9.24 -4.94 -15.32
C ILE A 28 8.79 -5.01 -13.87
N THR A 29 9.41 -5.87 -13.05
CA THR A 29 9.16 -5.87 -11.62
C THR A 29 10.07 -4.89 -10.89
N CYS A 30 9.54 -4.17 -9.90
CA CYS A 30 10.27 -3.21 -9.10
C CYS A 30 10.09 -3.53 -7.60
N ASP A 31 11.18 -3.78 -6.91
CA ASP A 31 11.23 -4.06 -5.46
C ASP A 31 12.67 -3.92 -4.97
N TYR A 32 12.88 -3.62 -3.69
CA TYR A 32 14.21 -3.55 -3.07
C TYR A 32 14.73 -4.91 -2.56
N LEU A 33 13.93 -5.98 -2.67
CA LEU A 33 14.29 -7.33 -2.26
C LEU A 33 14.62 -8.18 -3.50
N PRO A 34 15.90 -8.35 -3.85
CA PRO A 34 16.30 -8.98 -5.12
C PRO A 34 15.93 -10.47 -5.20
N ASP A 35 15.78 -11.14 -4.07
CA ASP A 35 15.45 -12.56 -4.01
C ASP A 35 13.96 -12.89 -4.15
N ASN A 36 13.12 -11.87 -4.32
CA ASN A 36 11.69 -12.06 -4.50
C ASN A 36 11.40 -12.88 -5.77
N ILE A 37 10.49 -13.85 -5.62
CA ILE A 37 10.22 -14.87 -6.62
C ILE A 37 9.73 -14.30 -7.97
N ALA A 38 8.98 -13.21 -7.96
CA ALA A 38 8.41 -12.64 -9.16
C ALA A 38 9.46 -12.13 -10.16
N HIS A 39 10.63 -11.70 -9.68
CA HIS A 39 11.73 -11.24 -10.55
C HIS A 39 12.25 -12.31 -11.51
N LYS A 40 12.11 -13.59 -11.15
CA LYS A 40 12.52 -14.72 -11.99
C LYS A 40 11.57 -14.96 -13.17
N TYR A 41 10.38 -14.39 -13.12
CA TYR A 41 9.32 -14.56 -14.11
C TYR A 41 9.01 -13.30 -14.91
N SER A 42 9.54 -12.14 -14.47
CA SER A 42 9.45 -10.88 -15.22
C SER A 42 10.57 -10.81 -16.28
N ASP A 43 10.38 -9.95 -17.27
CA ASP A 43 11.38 -9.73 -18.32
C ASP A 43 12.54 -8.86 -17.83
N GLN A 44 12.28 -8.01 -16.84
CA GLN A 44 13.29 -7.13 -16.25
C GLN A 44 12.99 -6.88 -14.76
N TYR A 45 14.05 -6.69 -13.99
CA TYR A 45 14.02 -6.31 -12.58
C TYR A 45 14.62 -4.93 -12.36
N CYS A 46 13.98 -4.12 -11.52
CA CYS A 46 14.44 -2.84 -11.00
C CYS A 46 14.65 -2.92 -9.49
N ASP A 47 15.90 -2.75 -9.04
CA ASP A 47 16.25 -2.69 -7.60
C ASP A 47 15.96 -1.29 -7.05
N ILE A 48 14.69 -1.01 -6.75
CA ILE A 48 14.23 0.27 -6.20
C ILE A 48 13.12 -0.01 -5.19
N SER A 49 13.18 0.66 -4.05
CA SER A 49 12.09 0.59 -3.06
C SER A 49 10.80 1.15 -3.63
N ILE A 50 9.73 0.37 -3.57
CA ILE A 50 8.41 0.74 -4.10
C ILE A 50 7.75 1.93 -3.39
N ILE A 51 8.27 2.37 -2.24
CA ILE A 51 7.80 3.56 -1.51
C ILE A 51 8.60 4.83 -1.88
N ASP A 52 9.70 4.70 -2.60
CA ASP A 52 10.51 5.83 -3.10
C ASP A 52 9.94 6.28 -4.47
N LYS A 53 8.85 7.03 -4.41
CA LYS A 53 8.09 7.42 -5.59
C LYS A 53 8.90 8.19 -6.63
N GLU A 54 9.90 8.98 -6.19
CA GLU A 54 10.73 9.79 -7.10
C GLU A 54 11.71 8.89 -7.88
N LYS A 55 12.35 7.93 -7.22
CA LYS A 55 13.22 6.98 -7.92
C LYS A 55 12.43 6.05 -8.83
N VAL A 56 11.24 5.65 -8.43
CA VAL A 56 10.36 4.84 -9.30
C VAL A 56 9.93 5.65 -10.52
N LEU A 57 9.60 6.93 -10.37
CA LEU A 57 9.27 7.82 -11.48
C LEU A 57 10.45 7.96 -12.46
N ASP A 58 11.64 8.24 -11.95
CA ASP A 58 12.85 8.36 -12.78
C ASP A 58 13.13 7.07 -13.56
N ALA A 59 13.02 5.91 -12.93
CA ALA A 59 13.14 4.61 -13.59
C ALA A 59 12.06 4.37 -14.64
N ALA A 60 10.82 4.69 -14.31
CA ALA A 60 9.67 4.54 -15.20
C ALA A 60 9.83 5.37 -16.49
N GLN A 61 10.28 6.62 -16.35
CA GLN A 61 10.57 7.51 -17.47
C GLN A 61 11.73 6.98 -18.33
N LYS A 62 12.86 6.57 -17.72
CA LYS A 62 14.01 6.00 -18.43
C LYS A 62 13.67 4.74 -19.21
N LEU A 63 12.80 3.90 -18.65
CA LEU A 63 12.37 2.65 -19.27
C LEU A 63 11.24 2.84 -20.29
N ASN A 64 10.65 4.05 -20.36
CA ASN A 64 9.51 4.37 -21.22
C ASN A 64 8.39 3.36 -21.06
N ILE A 65 7.84 3.23 -19.85
CA ILE A 65 6.75 2.32 -19.56
C ILE A 65 5.42 2.85 -20.12
N ASP A 66 4.51 1.95 -20.46
CA ASP A 66 3.14 2.27 -20.93
C ASP A 66 2.10 2.14 -19.82
N GLY A 67 2.47 1.54 -18.70
CA GLY A 67 1.60 1.37 -17.55
C GLY A 67 2.36 1.00 -16.30
N ILE A 68 1.77 1.32 -15.16
CA ILE A 68 2.30 0.95 -13.83
C ILE A 68 1.16 0.48 -12.95
N MET A 69 1.44 -0.52 -12.12
CA MET A 69 0.47 -0.99 -11.13
C MET A 69 1.14 -1.56 -9.89
N SER A 70 0.38 -1.59 -8.81
CA SER A 70 0.69 -2.36 -7.61
C SER A 70 -0.46 -3.34 -7.37
N PHE A 71 -0.17 -4.63 -7.34
CA PHE A 71 -1.17 -5.68 -7.15
C PHE A 71 -0.96 -6.39 -5.82
N ALA A 72 -1.99 -6.36 -4.97
CA ALA A 72 -1.96 -6.93 -3.61
C ALA A 72 -0.76 -6.47 -2.75
N CYS A 73 -0.27 -5.25 -3.01
CA CYS A 73 0.86 -4.64 -2.32
C CYS A 73 0.54 -3.19 -1.97
N ASP A 74 -0.16 -2.99 -0.87
CA ASP A 74 -0.66 -1.68 -0.43
C ASP A 74 0.40 -0.55 -0.43
N PRO A 75 1.65 -0.77 0.03
CA PRO A 75 2.66 0.29 0.02
C PRO A 75 2.99 0.84 -1.37
N GLY A 76 2.85 0.02 -2.41
CA GLY A 76 3.14 0.41 -3.79
C GLY A 76 2.03 1.18 -4.49
N VAL A 77 0.78 1.12 -3.98
CA VAL A 77 -0.38 1.73 -4.66
C VAL A 77 -0.24 3.25 -4.77
N VAL A 78 0.22 3.91 -3.71
CA VAL A 78 0.45 5.36 -3.68
C VAL A 78 1.51 5.76 -4.70
N THR A 79 2.60 5.00 -4.78
CA THR A 79 3.67 5.24 -5.76
C THR A 79 3.19 5.00 -7.18
N ALA A 80 2.41 3.94 -7.41
CA ALA A 80 1.84 3.65 -8.73
C ALA A 80 0.92 4.79 -9.21
N ALA A 81 0.06 5.31 -8.33
CA ALA A 81 -0.81 6.44 -8.64
C ALA A 81 -0.01 7.71 -8.96
N TYR A 82 1.01 8.00 -8.16
CA TYR A 82 1.91 9.14 -8.38
C TYR A 82 2.59 9.08 -9.75
N VAL A 83 3.25 7.97 -10.05
CA VAL A 83 3.98 7.80 -11.31
C VAL A 83 3.03 7.84 -12.52
N ALA A 84 1.87 7.19 -12.43
CA ALA A 84 0.89 7.20 -13.49
C ALA A 84 0.38 8.62 -13.78
N GLU A 85 0.10 9.41 -12.73
CA GLU A 85 -0.33 10.80 -12.88
C GLU A 85 0.76 11.68 -13.50
N GLN A 86 2.02 11.58 -13.02
CA GLN A 86 3.15 12.36 -13.56
C GLN A 86 3.47 12.03 -15.03
N MET A 87 3.24 10.80 -15.45
CA MET A 87 3.51 10.34 -16.81
C MET A 87 2.28 10.35 -17.74
N GLY A 88 1.09 10.72 -17.25
CA GLY A 88 -0.15 10.67 -18.02
C GLY A 88 -0.57 9.26 -18.40
N LEU A 89 -0.21 8.25 -17.60
CA LEU A 89 -0.55 6.84 -17.83
C LEU A 89 -1.95 6.50 -17.28
N PRO A 90 -2.57 5.39 -17.75
CA PRO A 90 -3.79 4.88 -17.13
C PRO A 90 -3.61 4.69 -15.62
N ASN A 91 -4.56 5.21 -14.83
CA ASN A 91 -4.48 5.25 -13.38
C ASN A 91 -5.76 4.71 -12.75
N VAL A 92 -5.64 4.20 -11.52
CA VAL A 92 -6.77 3.75 -10.69
C VAL A 92 -7.56 4.92 -10.06
N GLY A 93 -7.05 6.14 -10.14
CA GLY A 93 -7.63 7.37 -9.62
C GLY A 93 -6.58 8.44 -9.39
N PRO A 94 -7.00 9.69 -9.09
CA PRO A 94 -6.08 10.77 -8.73
C PRO A 94 -5.18 10.38 -7.56
N TYR A 95 -3.90 10.78 -7.63
CA TYR A 95 -2.91 10.50 -6.58
C TYR A 95 -3.39 10.91 -5.18
N GLU A 96 -4.00 12.09 -5.06
CA GLU A 96 -4.52 12.59 -3.80
C GLU A 96 -5.62 11.68 -3.20
N SER A 97 -6.54 11.20 -4.04
CA SER A 97 -7.59 10.26 -3.62
C SER A 97 -6.99 8.95 -3.11
N VAL A 98 -5.97 8.44 -3.79
CA VAL A 98 -5.26 7.23 -3.36
C VAL A 98 -4.54 7.46 -2.03
N CYS A 99 -3.94 8.63 -1.81
CA CYS A 99 -3.32 8.98 -0.52
C CYS A 99 -4.34 9.02 0.63
N ILE A 100 -5.56 9.50 0.38
CA ILE A 100 -6.64 9.49 1.37
C ILE A 100 -7.04 8.05 1.69
N LEU A 101 -7.32 7.24 0.67
CA LEU A 101 -7.76 5.84 0.83
C LEU A 101 -6.74 4.97 1.55
N GLN A 102 -5.45 5.19 1.31
CA GLN A 102 -4.37 4.42 1.94
C GLN A 102 -4.08 4.85 3.39
N ASN A 103 -4.49 6.03 3.79
CA ASN A 103 -4.34 6.51 5.15
C ASN A 103 -5.65 6.36 5.94
N LYS A 104 -5.70 5.41 6.86
CA LYS A 104 -6.91 5.09 7.64
C LYS A 104 -7.47 6.28 8.43
N GLY A 105 -6.61 7.19 8.90
CA GLY A 105 -7.03 8.41 9.58
C GLY A 105 -7.73 9.36 8.61
N LYS A 106 -7.02 9.76 7.54
CA LYS A 106 -7.56 10.65 6.50
C LYS A 106 -8.83 10.09 5.85
N TYR A 107 -8.89 8.78 5.63
CA TYR A 107 -10.08 8.15 5.06
C TYR A 107 -11.29 8.26 5.97
N ARG A 108 -11.13 8.11 7.29
CA ARG A 108 -12.22 8.29 8.25
C ARG A 108 -12.63 9.76 8.40
N GLU A 109 -11.68 10.67 8.40
CA GLU A 109 -11.94 12.12 8.37
C GLU A 109 -12.78 12.47 7.15
N PHE A 110 -12.34 12.06 5.97
CA PHE A 110 -13.09 12.23 4.72
C PHE A 110 -14.52 11.69 4.80
N LEU A 111 -14.70 10.47 5.30
CA LEU A 111 -16.04 9.88 5.47
C LEU A 111 -16.91 10.70 6.41
N THR A 112 -16.36 11.17 7.54
CA THR A 112 -17.09 11.99 8.53
C THR A 112 -17.52 13.32 7.93
N GLU A 113 -16.63 14.01 7.24
CA GLU A 113 -16.88 15.29 6.57
C GLU A 113 -17.97 15.20 5.49
N ASN A 114 -18.10 14.02 4.87
CA ASN A 114 -19.11 13.75 3.86
C ASN A 114 -20.39 13.07 4.40
N GLY A 115 -20.60 13.09 5.73
CA GLY A 115 -21.83 12.63 6.36
C GLY A 115 -22.02 11.13 6.45
N PHE A 116 -20.98 10.33 6.22
CA PHE A 116 -21.04 8.89 6.40
C PHE A 116 -20.90 8.50 7.88
N THR A 117 -21.61 7.46 8.29
CA THR A 117 -21.45 6.88 9.62
C THR A 117 -20.15 6.12 9.68
N VAL A 118 -19.26 6.51 10.58
CA VAL A 118 -17.97 5.88 10.82
C VAL A 118 -17.84 5.40 12.27
N PRO A 119 -17.10 4.33 12.54
CA PRO A 119 -16.76 3.97 13.91
C PRO A 119 -15.98 5.10 14.60
N THR A 120 -16.17 5.28 15.90
CA THR A 120 -15.33 6.18 16.69
C THR A 120 -13.88 5.75 16.56
N ALA A 121 -13.05 6.59 15.98
CA ALA A 121 -11.64 6.30 15.75
C ALA A 121 -10.80 7.58 15.93
N ARG A 122 -9.60 7.40 16.44
CA ARG A 122 -8.61 8.48 16.56
C ARG A 122 -7.25 7.98 16.08
N SER A 123 -6.48 8.88 15.51
CA SER A 123 -5.13 8.62 15.03
C SER A 123 -4.12 9.32 15.93
N TYR A 124 -3.08 8.62 16.35
CA TYR A 124 -2.05 9.12 17.23
C TYR A 124 -0.67 8.93 16.61
N GLN A 125 0.24 9.89 16.86
CA GLN A 125 1.62 9.81 16.40
C GLN A 125 2.49 8.97 17.32
N ASN A 126 2.10 8.88 18.59
CA ASN A 126 2.83 8.11 19.59
C ASN A 126 1.89 7.49 20.64
N VAL A 127 2.43 6.52 21.37
CA VAL A 127 1.71 5.75 22.39
C VAL A 127 1.27 6.62 23.57
N SER A 128 2.09 7.59 23.97
CA SER A 128 1.78 8.43 25.13
C SER A 128 0.55 9.33 24.89
N GLU A 129 0.32 9.76 23.67
CA GLU A 129 -0.91 10.47 23.27
C GLU A 129 -2.12 9.55 23.30
N ALA A 130 -1.99 8.35 22.76
CA ALA A 130 -3.07 7.36 22.76
C ALA A 130 -3.51 6.98 24.18
N LEU A 131 -2.56 6.84 25.10
CA LEU A 131 -2.86 6.51 26.50
C LEU A 131 -3.59 7.61 27.26
N LYS A 132 -3.37 8.88 26.90
CA LYS A 132 -4.10 10.01 27.51
C LYS A 132 -5.58 10.02 27.11
N ASP A 133 -5.87 9.51 25.94
CA ASP A 133 -7.21 9.49 25.38
C ASP A 133 -7.95 8.16 25.57
N ILE A 134 -7.36 7.22 26.29
CA ILE A 134 -7.89 5.85 26.38
C ILE A 134 -9.30 5.79 26.99
N GLU A 135 -9.65 6.74 27.86
CA GLU A 135 -10.95 6.84 28.55
C GLU A 135 -12.08 7.31 27.59
N VAL A 136 -11.72 7.88 26.45
CA VAL A 136 -12.71 8.33 25.44
C VAL A 136 -13.36 7.15 24.71
N PHE A 137 -12.72 5.99 24.74
CA PHE A 137 -13.18 4.82 24.01
C PHE A 137 -13.99 3.87 24.88
N HIS A 138 -15.09 3.36 24.30
CA HIS A 138 -15.82 2.23 24.89
C HIS A 138 -15.14 0.92 24.51
N TRP A 139 -14.80 0.12 25.50
CA TRP A 139 -14.17 -1.18 25.30
C TRP A 139 -15.17 -2.25 24.81
N PRO A 140 -14.75 -3.19 23.94
CA PRO A 140 -13.39 -3.41 23.44
C PRO A 140 -13.01 -2.46 22.28
N VAL A 141 -11.70 -2.17 22.14
CA VAL A 141 -11.16 -1.35 21.05
C VAL A 141 -10.24 -2.15 20.14
N ILE A 142 -10.16 -1.76 18.86
CA ILE A 142 -9.22 -2.32 17.89
C ILE A 142 -8.12 -1.31 17.64
N SER A 143 -6.88 -1.70 17.89
CA SER A 143 -5.70 -0.94 17.51
C SER A 143 -5.21 -1.39 16.14
N ALA A 144 -4.98 -0.45 15.22
CA ALA A 144 -4.45 -0.74 13.90
C ALA A 144 -3.32 0.25 13.57
N ALA A 145 -2.22 -0.27 13.03
CA ALA A 145 -1.14 0.58 12.55
C ALA A 145 -1.57 1.33 11.28
N MET A 146 -1.23 2.63 11.21
CA MET A 146 -1.52 3.47 10.05
C MET A 146 -0.62 3.16 8.87
N CYS A 147 0.59 2.63 9.13
CA CYS A 147 1.51 2.12 8.13
C CYS A 147 2.35 0.96 8.67
N LEU A 148 2.92 0.15 7.77
CA LEU A 148 3.76 -1.01 8.10
C LEU A 148 4.99 -0.67 8.98
N ALA A 149 5.54 0.53 8.87
CA ALA A 149 6.69 0.96 9.68
C ALA A 149 6.33 1.13 11.16
N LEU A 150 5.12 1.58 11.46
CA LEU A 150 4.58 1.70 12.83
C LEU A 150 4.15 0.35 13.41
N ALA A 151 3.69 -0.58 12.57
CA ALA A 151 3.26 -1.92 13.01
C ALA A 151 4.39 -2.68 13.73
N ARG A 152 5.65 -2.48 13.33
CA ARG A 152 6.81 -3.09 13.99
C ARG A 152 7.12 -2.49 15.38
N ARG A 153 6.73 -1.25 15.64
CA ARG A 153 6.91 -0.58 16.94
C ARG A 153 5.70 -0.75 17.87
N CYS A 154 4.50 -0.93 17.32
CA CYS A 154 3.27 -1.11 18.11
C CYS A 154 3.08 -2.54 18.65
N ARG A 155 4.01 -3.47 18.47
CA ARG A 155 3.95 -4.81 19.11
C ARG A 155 3.82 -4.78 20.65
N ALA A 156 4.09 -3.65 21.29
CA ALA A 156 3.99 -3.49 22.74
C ALA A 156 2.59 -3.10 23.26
N LEU A 157 1.63 -2.76 22.35
CA LEU A 157 0.28 -2.35 22.76
C LEU A 157 -0.81 -3.35 22.44
N LEU A 158 -0.48 -4.46 21.82
CA LEU A 158 -1.38 -5.59 21.74
C LEU A 158 -1.36 -6.32 23.09
N CYS A 159 -2.12 -5.81 24.04
CA CYS A 159 -2.60 -6.62 25.15
C CYS A 159 -3.52 -7.66 24.56
N TRP A 160 -2.96 -8.77 24.17
CA TRP A 160 -3.64 -9.93 23.57
C TRP A 160 -4.24 -10.81 24.67
N GLU A 161 -4.33 -10.34 25.90
CA GLU A 161 -4.92 -11.03 27.01
C GLU A 161 -6.35 -10.53 27.23
N THR A 162 -7.28 -11.45 27.10
CA THR A 162 -8.72 -11.37 27.39
C THR A 162 -9.67 -10.91 26.27
N ILE A 163 -9.73 -11.66 25.19
CA ILE A 163 -11.03 -11.89 24.54
C ILE A 163 -11.29 -13.41 24.58
N PRO A 164 -12.16 -13.91 25.43
CA PRO A 164 -12.65 -15.28 25.30
C PRO A 164 -13.55 -15.30 24.07
N TRP A 165 -13.04 -15.75 22.95
CA TRP A 165 -13.88 -16.20 21.85
C TRP A 165 -14.61 -17.46 22.29
N ALA A 166 -15.79 -17.28 22.85
CA ALA A 166 -16.78 -18.35 22.86
C ALA A 166 -17.28 -18.51 21.43
N CYS A 167 -16.67 -19.42 20.70
CA CYS A 167 -17.34 -20.06 19.57
C CYS A 167 -18.57 -20.78 20.06
N ARG A 168 -19.76 -20.36 19.65
CA ARG A 168 -20.93 -21.19 19.45
C ARG A 168 -21.45 -21.02 18.05
#